data_d03af04d449d096c267949514573795f
#
_entry.id   d03af04d449d096c267949514573795f
#
_cell.length_a   1.000
_cell.length_b   1.000
_cell.length_c   1.000
_cell.angle_alpha   90.00
_cell.angle_beta   90.00
_cell.angle_gamma   90.00
#
_symmetry.space_group_name_H-M   'P 1'
#
loop_
_entity.id
_entity.type
_entity.pdbx_description
1 polymer ?
#
loop_
_entity_poly.entity_id
_entity_poly.type
_entity_poly.pdbx_seq_one_letter_code
_entity_poly.pdbx_strand_id
1 'polypeptide(L)'
;GLNFNMSADTIQNHTESIIQEYNANMSEIVAKGSVSFDSFKLFAQAEAHAIIQSSQATVPALTSTDAAARQASSASKARLRETFQNIFVKEDLFDLLHQSYQSVINDEGSKLADQDVRYMEKILNSFADSGLGPRLKNGNVAKYTELNNHCCVAANTYEQRINENTDSVFLTREELAGCSESFIDSLHYDEARNKYEITMKAPLYTPVMQHAKLAETRKKGKNVANSRCMNDNEPLLREILRLRMTKAKVLGFESHSDFILKQKMVKTQDNARAFLLDIF
;
A
#
# COMPACT_ATOMS: atom_id res chain seq x y z
N GLY A 1 -10.71 1.86 23.00
CA GLY A 1 -9.65 1.05 22.38
C GLY A 1 -10.01 0.69 20.94
N LEU A 2 -9.03 0.27 20.12
CA LEU A 2 -9.29 -0.16 18.74
C LEU A 2 -10.08 -1.47 18.71
N ASN A 3 -11.06 -1.56 17.81
CA ASN A 3 -11.89 -2.76 17.62
C ASN A 3 -11.65 -3.33 16.21
N PHE A 4 -11.14 -4.54 16.12
CA PHE A 4 -10.88 -5.24 14.86
C PHE A 4 -11.91 -6.33 14.53
N ASN A 5 -12.86 -6.57 15.43
CA ASN A 5 -13.94 -7.55 15.24
C ASN A 5 -15.24 -6.81 14.88
N MET A 6 -15.33 -6.36 13.64
CA MET A 6 -16.45 -5.57 13.13
C MET A 6 -17.20 -6.30 12.03
N SER A 7 -18.53 -6.12 11.98
CA SER A 7 -19.35 -6.57 10.87
C SER A 7 -19.06 -5.74 9.59
N ALA A 8 -19.48 -6.26 8.43
CA ALA A 8 -19.35 -5.55 7.16
C ALA A 8 -19.95 -4.15 7.20
N ASP A 9 -21.17 -4.00 7.72
CA ASP A 9 -21.85 -2.70 7.84
C ASP A 9 -21.12 -1.74 8.78
N THR A 10 -20.59 -2.26 9.90
CA THR A 10 -19.80 -1.44 10.83
C THR A 10 -18.52 -0.94 10.20
N ILE A 11 -17.84 -1.79 9.41
CA ILE A 11 -16.63 -1.41 8.66
C ILE A 11 -16.95 -0.30 7.66
N GLN A 12 -18.05 -0.42 6.92
CA GLN A 12 -18.45 0.59 5.94
C GLN A 12 -18.79 1.93 6.61
N ASN A 13 -19.60 1.92 7.65
CA ASN A 13 -19.98 3.14 8.39
C ASN A 13 -18.76 3.82 9.03
N HIS A 14 -17.84 3.04 9.60
CA HIS A 14 -16.60 3.56 10.17
C HIS A 14 -15.70 4.18 9.08
N THR A 15 -15.63 3.57 7.91
CA THR A 15 -14.90 4.11 6.76
C THR A 15 -15.43 5.47 6.33
N GLU A 16 -16.76 5.62 6.21
CA GLU A 16 -17.40 6.90 5.88
C GLU A 16 -17.07 7.97 6.93
N SER A 17 -17.16 7.62 8.21
CA SER A 17 -16.82 8.53 9.31
C SER A 17 -15.38 9.02 9.22
N ILE A 18 -14.42 8.13 8.95
CA ILE A 18 -13.00 8.49 8.78
C ILE A 18 -12.82 9.47 7.61
N ILE A 19 -13.46 9.18 6.46
CA ILE A 19 -13.36 10.02 5.26
C ILE A 19 -13.93 11.41 5.51
N GLN A 20 -15.10 11.50 6.16
CA GLN A 20 -15.74 12.77 6.48
C GLN A 20 -14.88 13.59 7.45
N GLU A 21 -14.41 12.97 8.53
CA GLU A 21 -13.56 13.64 9.53
C GLU A 21 -12.24 14.11 8.93
N TYR A 22 -11.57 13.27 8.14
CA TYR A 22 -10.31 13.62 7.48
C TYR A 22 -10.48 14.81 6.53
N ASN A 23 -11.51 14.79 5.69
CA ASN A 23 -11.79 15.90 4.78
C ASN A 23 -12.19 17.20 5.53
N ALA A 24 -12.94 17.09 6.62
CA ALA A 24 -13.31 18.23 7.47
C ALA A 24 -12.05 18.85 8.11
N ASN A 25 -11.15 18.03 8.67
CA ASN A 25 -9.89 18.49 9.25
C ASN A 25 -9.03 19.23 8.22
N MET A 26 -8.92 18.71 6.98
CA MET A 26 -8.17 19.37 5.92
C MET A 26 -8.79 20.71 5.51
N SER A 27 -10.12 20.78 5.44
CA SER A 27 -10.84 22.02 5.16
C SER A 27 -10.70 23.05 6.29
N GLU A 28 -10.66 22.59 7.54
CA GLU A 28 -10.43 23.47 8.70
C GLU A 28 -9.02 24.07 8.70
N ILE A 29 -8.00 23.29 8.32
CA ILE A 29 -6.62 23.78 8.18
C ILE A 29 -6.56 24.94 7.16
N VAL A 30 -7.22 24.76 5.99
CA VAL A 30 -7.29 25.79 4.96
C VAL A 30 -8.07 27.02 5.48
N ALA A 31 -9.21 26.81 6.13
CA ALA A 31 -10.06 27.88 6.67
C ALA A 31 -9.34 28.72 7.75
N LYS A 32 -8.51 28.10 8.59
CA LYS A 32 -7.66 28.81 9.56
C LYS A 32 -6.64 29.70 8.88
N GLY A 33 -6.12 29.32 7.72
CA GLY A 33 -5.21 30.11 6.93
C GLY A 33 -3.90 30.53 7.64
N SER A 34 -3.46 29.75 8.62
CA SER A 34 -2.25 30.06 9.38
C SER A 34 -1.00 29.81 8.56
N VAL A 35 -0.32 30.86 8.14
CA VAL A 35 0.95 30.78 7.37
C VAL A 35 2.12 30.58 8.36
N SER A 36 2.26 29.36 8.85
CA SER A 36 3.27 28.98 9.85
C SER A 36 3.52 27.47 9.84
N PHE A 37 4.51 27.02 10.64
CA PHE A 37 4.75 25.56 10.84
C PHE A 37 3.55 24.84 11.51
N ASP A 38 2.67 25.56 12.22
CA ASP A 38 1.51 24.95 12.84
C ASP A 38 0.54 24.32 11.84
N SER A 39 0.43 24.86 10.61
CA SER A 39 -0.36 24.22 9.55
C SER A 39 0.17 22.83 9.19
N PHE A 40 1.48 22.64 9.16
CA PHE A 40 2.08 21.31 8.97
C PHE A 40 1.86 20.37 10.16
N LYS A 41 1.88 20.91 11.41
CA LYS A 41 1.56 20.09 12.59
C LYS A 41 0.10 19.62 12.57
N LEU A 42 -0.85 20.50 12.24
CA LEU A 42 -2.26 20.14 12.13
C LEU A 42 -2.48 19.12 11.02
N PHE A 43 -1.81 19.28 9.87
CA PHE A 43 -1.82 18.31 8.79
C PHE A 43 -1.32 16.93 9.27
N ALA A 44 -0.17 16.89 9.93
CA ALA A 44 0.41 15.65 10.48
C ALA A 44 -0.52 14.97 11.50
N GLN A 45 -1.15 15.74 12.37
CA GLN A 45 -2.10 15.23 13.36
C GLN A 45 -3.33 14.62 12.70
N ALA A 46 -3.91 15.29 11.70
CA ALA A 46 -5.06 14.80 10.94
C ALA A 46 -4.71 13.51 10.17
N GLU A 47 -3.53 13.45 9.52
CA GLU A 47 -3.07 12.22 8.86
C GLU A 47 -2.87 11.07 9.84
N ALA A 48 -2.15 11.31 10.94
CA ALA A 48 -1.88 10.29 11.94
C ALA A 48 -3.18 9.73 12.55
N HIS A 49 -4.14 10.61 12.87
CA HIS A 49 -5.45 10.20 13.38
C HIS A 49 -6.18 9.32 12.37
N ALA A 50 -6.30 9.77 11.13
CA ALA A 50 -6.99 9.04 10.08
C ALA A 50 -6.32 7.66 9.79
N ILE A 51 -4.97 7.58 9.79
CA ILE A 51 -4.25 6.32 9.61
C ILE A 51 -4.53 5.35 10.76
N ILE A 52 -4.52 5.81 12.01
CA ILE A 52 -4.82 4.98 13.18
C ILE A 52 -6.25 4.44 13.10
N GLN A 53 -7.23 5.29 12.81
CA GLN A 53 -8.63 4.87 12.67
C GLN A 53 -8.82 3.90 11.48
N SER A 54 -8.12 4.14 10.37
CA SER A 54 -8.17 3.27 9.18
C SER A 54 -7.77 1.83 9.46
N SER A 55 -6.89 1.60 10.45
CA SER A 55 -6.44 0.25 10.78
C SER A 55 -7.61 -0.66 11.17
N GLN A 56 -8.61 -0.13 11.88
CA GLN A 56 -9.80 -0.90 12.29
C GLN A 56 -10.64 -1.35 11.08
N ALA A 57 -10.73 -0.49 10.05
CA ALA A 57 -11.48 -0.81 8.83
C ALA A 57 -10.70 -1.71 7.86
N THR A 58 -9.36 -1.71 7.91
CA THR A 58 -8.53 -2.37 6.88
C THR A 58 -7.89 -3.69 7.33
N VAL A 59 -7.64 -3.88 8.62
CA VAL A 59 -7.06 -5.13 9.17
C VAL A 59 -7.98 -6.34 9.01
N PRO A 60 -9.32 -6.23 9.16
CA PRO A 60 -10.22 -7.37 8.97
C PRO A 60 -10.11 -8.07 7.61
N ALA A 61 -9.62 -7.38 6.56
CA ALA A 61 -9.35 -8.00 5.26
C ALA A 61 -8.37 -9.19 5.34
N LEU A 62 -7.50 -9.20 6.35
CA LEU A 62 -6.49 -10.23 6.55
C LEU A 62 -6.79 -11.19 7.72
N THR A 63 -7.63 -10.77 8.66
CA THR A 63 -7.78 -11.47 9.95
C THR A 63 -9.19 -12.00 10.21
N SER A 64 -10.22 -11.43 9.57
CA SER A 64 -11.60 -11.87 9.81
C SER A 64 -11.87 -13.27 9.21
N THR A 65 -12.60 -14.10 9.95
CA THR A 65 -13.14 -15.37 9.45
C THR A 65 -14.39 -15.16 8.59
N ASP A 66 -15.09 -14.02 8.76
CA ASP A 66 -16.27 -13.67 7.96
C ASP A 66 -15.87 -13.10 6.59
N ALA A 67 -16.33 -13.75 5.51
CA ALA A 67 -16.06 -13.34 4.14
C ALA A 67 -16.65 -11.97 3.80
N ALA A 68 -17.84 -11.63 4.31
CA ALA A 68 -18.47 -10.33 4.08
C ALA A 68 -17.65 -9.19 4.74
N ALA A 69 -17.15 -9.41 5.96
CA ALA A 69 -16.26 -8.47 6.63
C ALA A 69 -14.93 -8.30 5.89
N ARG A 70 -14.32 -9.39 5.36
CA ARG A 70 -13.10 -9.28 4.54
C ARG A 70 -13.32 -8.46 3.27
N GLN A 71 -14.44 -8.68 2.58
CA GLN A 71 -14.79 -7.95 1.37
C GLN A 71 -15.04 -6.46 1.65
N ALA A 72 -15.82 -6.14 2.68
CA ALA A 72 -16.06 -4.77 3.12
C ALA A 72 -14.75 -4.06 3.50
N SER A 73 -13.86 -4.75 4.21
CA SER A 73 -12.55 -4.25 4.61
C SER A 73 -11.63 -3.97 3.41
N SER A 74 -11.63 -4.85 2.41
CA SER A 74 -10.87 -4.63 1.17
C SER A 74 -11.40 -3.43 0.37
N ALA A 75 -12.72 -3.27 0.28
CA ALA A 75 -13.35 -2.09 -0.33
C ALA A 75 -13.01 -0.79 0.44
N SER A 76 -13.04 -0.84 1.77
CA SER A 76 -12.65 0.28 2.65
C SER A 76 -11.19 0.68 2.44
N LYS A 77 -10.29 -0.28 2.30
CA LYS A 77 -8.87 -0.03 2.01
C LYS A 77 -8.68 0.75 0.69
N ALA A 78 -9.44 0.38 -0.35
CA ALA A 78 -9.40 1.09 -1.64
C ALA A 78 -9.89 2.54 -1.50
N ARG A 79 -11.05 2.76 -0.86
CA ARG A 79 -11.64 4.07 -0.67
C ARG A 79 -10.79 5.00 0.20
N LEU A 80 -10.25 4.50 1.31
CA LEU A 80 -9.37 5.27 2.18
C LEU A 80 -8.07 5.66 1.45
N ARG A 81 -7.47 4.72 0.70
CA ARG A 81 -6.29 5.01 -0.12
C ARG A 81 -6.57 6.11 -1.14
N GLU A 82 -7.68 6.03 -1.87
CA GLU A 82 -8.10 7.05 -2.82
C GLU A 82 -8.27 8.41 -2.13
N THR A 83 -8.98 8.46 -0.99
CA THR A 83 -9.19 9.69 -0.22
C THR A 83 -7.87 10.32 0.21
N PHE A 84 -6.95 9.54 0.79
CA PHE A 84 -5.65 10.05 1.25
C PHE A 84 -4.76 10.51 0.10
N GLN A 85 -4.86 9.89 -1.06
CA GLN A 85 -4.10 10.33 -2.24
C GLN A 85 -4.70 11.58 -2.88
N ASN A 86 -6.03 11.71 -2.89
CA ASN A 86 -6.72 12.85 -3.47
C ASN A 86 -6.53 14.15 -2.67
N ILE A 87 -6.06 14.09 -1.43
CA ILE A 87 -5.69 15.30 -0.67
C ILE A 87 -4.53 16.03 -1.33
N PHE A 88 -3.59 15.31 -1.93
CA PHE A 88 -2.40 15.87 -2.56
C PHE A 88 -2.65 16.50 -3.93
N VAL A 89 -3.89 16.62 -4.37
CA VAL A 89 -4.30 17.37 -5.56
C VAL A 89 -5.19 18.58 -5.22
N LYS A 90 -5.34 18.92 -3.91
CA LYS A 90 -6.06 20.11 -3.47
C LYS A 90 -5.16 21.35 -3.52
N GLU A 91 -5.46 22.25 -4.43
CA GLU A 91 -4.66 23.46 -4.69
C GLU A 91 -4.62 24.40 -3.49
N ASP A 92 -5.76 24.64 -2.85
CA ASP A 92 -5.90 25.53 -1.69
C ASP A 92 -5.03 25.08 -0.50
N LEU A 93 -4.99 23.78 -0.23
CA LEU A 93 -4.16 23.21 0.81
C LEU A 93 -2.68 23.26 0.43
N PHE A 94 -2.33 22.99 -0.83
CA PHE A 94 -0.97 23.13 -1.33
C PHE A 94 -0.47 24.56 -1.19
N ASP A 95 -1.27 25.55 -1.61
CA ASP A 95 -0.90 26.96 -1.56
C ASP A 95 -0.64 27.43 -0.12
N LEU A 96 -1.50 27.05 0.82
CA LEU A 96 -1.30 27.36 2.24
C LEU A 96 -0.01 26.75 2.78
N LEU A 97 0.22 25.43 2.54
CA LEU A 97 1.41 24.75 3.05
C LEU A 97 2.69 25.26 2.36
N HIS A 98 2.62 25.60 1.07
CA HIS A 98 3.76 26.18 0.35
C HIS A 98 4.11 27.58 0.89
N GLN A 99 3.13 28.44 1.11
CA GLN A 99 3.34 29.75 1.74
C GLN A 99 3.89 29.60 3.16
N SER A 100 3.38 28.66 3.94
CA SER A 100 3.86 28.34 5.27
C SER A 100 5.33 27.92 5.26
N TYR A 101 5.73 27.06 4.32
CA TYR A 101 7.11 26.64 4.12
C TYR A 101 8.02 27.84 3.81
N GLN A 102 7.62 28.67 2.84
CA GLN A 102 8.39 29.84 2.45
C GLN A 102 8.56 30.85 3.61
N SER A 103 7.50 31.08 4.36
CA SER A 103 7.55 31.96 5.56
C SER A 103 8.55 31.46 6.60
N VAL A 104 8.53 30.14 6.86
CA VAL A 104 9.38 29.52 7.90
C VAL A 104 10.86 29.47 7.48
N ILE A 105 11.14 29.14 6.19
CA ILE A 105 12.53 29.02 5.70
C ILE A 105 13.21 30.39 5.55
N ASN A 106 12.44 31.43 5.28
CA ASN A 106 12.96 32.80 5.12
C ASN A 106 13.04 33.55 6.47
N ASP A 107 12.55 32.97 7.56
CA ASP A 107 12.66 33.55 8.91
C ASP A 107 13.99 33.14 9.54
N GLU A 108 14.95 34.10 9.59
CA GLU A 108 16.25 33.91 10.23
C GLU A 108 16.15 33.59 11.73
N GLY A 109 15.03 33.90 12.39
CA GLY A 109 14.72 33.56 13.78
C GLY A 109 14.15 32.15 13.98
N SER A 110 13.83 31.44 12.91
CA SER A 110 13.24 30.12 12.96
C SER A 110 14.20 29.10 13.58
N LYS A 111 13.75 28.43 14.63
CA LYS A 111 14.50 27.38 15.36
C LYS A 111 13.97 25.97 15.05
N LEU A 112 13.51 25.74 13.81
CA LEU A 112 13.05 24.40 13.43
C LEU A 112 14.21 23.41 13.38
N ALA A 113 13.95 22.18 13.82
CA ALA A 113 14.90 21.10 13.67
C ALA A 113 14.96 20.65 12.20
N ASP A 114 16.10 20.13 11.77
CA ASP A 114 16.29 19.62 10.40
C ASP A 114 15.23 18.59 9.98
N GLN A 115 14.75 17.80 10.94
CA GLN A 115 13.68 16.82 10.72
C GLN A 115 12.34 17.48 10.37
N ASP A 116 12.04 18.67 10.93
CA ASP A 116 10.79 19.39 10.67
C ASP A 116 10.84 20.01 9.27
N VAL A 117 11.98 20.60 8.90
CA VAL A 117 12.21 21.10 7.53
C VAL A 117 12.06 19.97 6.52
N ARG A 118 12.70 18.83 6.78
CA ARG A 118 12.60 17.66 5.91
C ARG A 118 11.17 17.12 5.81
N TYR A 119 10.40 17.17 6.90
CA TYR A 119 8.99 16.78 6.88
C TYR A 119 8.17 17.69 5.97
N MET A 120 8.31 19.01 6.10
CA MET A 120 7.64 19.99 5.24
C MET A 120 7.97 19.76 3.75
N GLU A 121 9.26 19.61 3.43
CA GLU A 121 9.71 19.32 2.07
C GLU A 121 9.10 18.02 1.52
N LYS A 122 9.03 16.98 2.35
CA LYS A 122 8.44 15.69 1.96
C LYS A 122 6.96 15.81 1.64
N ILE A 123 6.21 16.57 2.44
CA ILE A 123 4.78 16.83 2.19
C ILE A 123 4.60 17.62 0.89
N LEU A 124 5.34 18.72 0.70
CA LEU A 124 5.27 19.51 -0.55
C LEU A 124 5.67 18.69 -1.78
N ASN A 125 6.67 17.81 -1.66
CA ASN A 125 7.03 16.88 -2.72
C ASN A 125 5.89 15.90 -3.05
N SER A 126 5.09 15.48 -2.07
CA SER A 126 3.92 14.62 -2.33
C SER A 126 2.85 15.35 -3.16
N PHE A 127 2.62 16.63 -2.90
CA PHE A 127 1.76 17.47 -3.76
C PHE A 127 2.34 17.63 -5.16
N ALA A 128 3.64 17.94 -5.27
CA ALA A 128 4.33 18.06 -6.54
C ALA A 128 4.27 16.77 -7.37
N ASP A 129 4.43 15.63 -6.72
CA ASP A 129 4.36 14.31 -7.34
C ASP A 129 2.94 13.89 -7.73
N SER A 130 1.94 14.53 -7.14
CA SER A 130 0.51 14.35 -7.49
C SER A 130 0.02 15.35 -8.53
N GLY A 131 0.87 16.26 -8.99
CA GLY A 131 0.55 17.15 -10.09
C GLY A 131 0.46 18.63 -9.76
N LEU A 132 0.64 19.04 -8.52
CA LEU A 132 0.63 20.45 -8.12
C LEU A 132 2.00 21.11 -8.14
N GLY A 133 3.03 20.43 -8.63
CA GLY A 133 4.36 21.02 -8.75
C GLY A 133 4.53 21.83 -10.02
N PRO A 134 5.65 22.60 -10.13
CA PRO A 134 5.94 23.48 -11.26
C PRO A 134 6.06 22.74 -12.61
N ARG A 135 6.11 21.42 -12.62
CA ARG A 135 6.16 20.59 -13.82
C ARG A 135 4.80 20.38 -14.50
N LEU A 136 3.70 20.61 -13.79
CA LEU A 136 2.35 20.42 -14.31
C LEU A 136 1.59 21.74 -14.44
N LYS A 137 2.11 22.61 -15.27
CA LYS A 137 1.30 23.71 -15.83
C LYS A 137 0.34 23.08 -16.85
N ASN A 138 -0.97 23.35 -16.71
CA ASN A 138 -2.03 23.07 -17.70
C ASN A 138 -2.74 21.69 -17.60
N GLY A 139 -3.59 21.52 -16.56
CA GLY A 139 -4.72 20.58 -16.67
C GLY A 139 -4.43 19.09 -16.50
N ASN A 140 -3.20 18.71 -16.17
CA ASN A 140 -2.82 17.29 -16.05
C ASN A 140 -3.17 16.66 -14.70
N VAL A 141 -3.61 17.46 -13.69
CA VAL A 141 -4.01 16.94 -12.37
C VAL A 141 -5.17 15.95 -12.49
N ALA A 142 -6.21 16.28 -13.26
CA ALA A 142 -7.35 15.40 -13.48
C ALA A 142 -6.92 14.09 -14.14
N LYS A 143 -6.08 14.13 -15.17
CA LYS A 143 -5.55 12.94 -15.83
C LYS A 143 -4.64 12.12 -14.93
N TYR A 144 -3.81 12.76 -14.13
CA TYR A 144 -3.00 12.07 -13.12
C TYR A 144 -3.89 11.35 -12.09
N THR A 145 -4.91 12.03 -11.56
CA THR A 145 -5.84 11.48 -10.57
C THR A 145 -6.60 10.27 -11.12
N GLU A 146 -7.12 10.38 -12.34
CA GLU A 146 -7.79 9.26 -13.02
C GLU A 146 -6.87 8.03 -13.14
N LEU A 147 -5.66 8.22 -13.68
CA LEU A 147 -4.68 7.14 -13.84
C LEU A 147 -4.25 6.56 -12.49
N ASN A 148 -4.11 7.41 -11.48
CA ASN A 148 -3.74 6.97 -10.13
C ASN A 148 -4.83 6.12 -9.50
N ASN A 149 -6.09 6.54 -9.61
CA ASN A 149 -7.23 5.81 -9.08
C ASN A 149 -7.38 4.45 -9.78
N HIS A 150 -7.27 4.38 -11.10
CA HIS A 150 -7.27 3.12 -11.84
C HIS A 150 -6.14 2.20 -11.41
N CYS A 151 -4.94 2.73 -11.22
CA CYS A 151 -3.79 1.95 -10.74
C CYS A 151 -4.02 1.40 -9.33
N CYS A 152 -4.64 2.19 -8.44
CA CYS A 152 -4.98 1.76 -7.09
C CYS A 152 -6.04 0.65 -7.08
N VAL A 153 -7.08 0.78 -7.89
CA VAL A 153 -8.13 -0.25 -8.03
C VAL A 153 -7.52 -1.56 -8.53
N ALA A 154 -6.73 -1.51 -9.60
CA ALA A 154 -6.08 -2.70 -10.16
C ALA A 154 -5.13 -3.37 -9.15
N ALA A 155 -4.34 -2.58 -8.42
CA ALA A 155 -3.42 -3.09 -7.39
C ALA A 155 -4.17 -3.72 -6.21
N ASN A 156 -5.28 -3.10 -5.78
CA ASN A 156 -6.11 -3.64 -4.69
C ASN A 156 -6.78 -4.96 -5.11
N THR A 157 -7.30 -5.05 -6.33
CA THR A 157 -7.88 -6.28 -6.88
C THR A 157 -6.84 -7.38 -6.97
N TYR A 158 -5.62 -7.06 -7.42
CA TYR A 158 -4.49 -8.01 -7.46
C TYR A 158 -4.19 -8.58 -6.08
N GLU A 159 -4.06 -7.71 -5.08
CA GLU A 159 -3.77 -8.09 -3.70
C GLU A 159 -4.91 -8.92 -3.08
N GLN A 160 -6.16 -8.51 -3.29
CA GLN A 160 -7.34 -9.23 -2.79
C GLN A 160 -7.40 -10.65 -3.32
N ARG A 161 -7.18 -10.87 -4.62
CA ARG A 161 -7.17 -12.22 -5.21
C ARG A 161 -6.10 -13.12 -4.59
N ILE A 162 -4.89 -12.59 -4.33
CA ILE A 162 -3.84 -13.34 -3.63
C ILE A 162 -4.27 -13.67 -2.20
N ASN A 163 -4.91 -12.74 -1.50
CA ASN A 163 -5.36 -12.94 -0.13
C ASN A 163 -6.51 -13.94 -0.01
N GLU A 164 -7.41 -13.99 -0.99
CA GLU A 164 -8.54 -14.93 -1.03
C GLU A 164 -8.20 -16.25 -1.70
N ASN A 165 -6.98 -16.41 -2.23
CA ASN A 165 -6.57 -17.64 -2.92
C ASN A 165 -6.57 -18.84 -1.96
N THR A 166 -7.17 -19.93 -2.41
CA THR A 166 -7.31 -21.21 -1.68
C THR A 166 -6.51 -22.35 -2.29
N ASP A 167 -5.62 -22.06 -3.26
CA ASP A 167 -4.77 -23.10 -3.83
C ASP A 167 -3.97 -23.80 -2.74
N SER A 168 -3.84 -25.11 -2.87
CA SER A 168 -3.13 -25.96 -1.92
C SER A 168 -2.30 -27.04 -2.63
N VAL A 169 -1.31 -27.56 -1.95
CA VAL A 169 -0.56 -28.75 -2.34
C VAL A 169 -0.84 -29.87 -1.38
N PHE A 170 -1.02 -31.08 -1.90
CA PHE A 170 -1.28 -32.29 -1.11
C PHE A 170 -0.02 -33.14 -1.03
N LEU A 171 0.48 -33.35 0.18
CA LEU A 171 1.75 -34.03 0.47
C LEU A 171 1.53 -35.28 1.35
N THR A 172 2.28 -36.32 1.06
CA THR A 172 2.30 -37.52 1.94
C THR A 172 3.14 -37.24 3.21
N ARG A 173 3.05 -38.12 4.20
CA ARG A 173 3.87 -38.00 5.41
C ARG A 173 5.37 -38.10 5.08
N GLU A 174 5.76 -38.94 4.13
CA GLU A 174 7.14 -39.09 3.67
C GLU A 174 7.64 -37.80 2.98
N GLU A 175 6.80 -37.13 2.21
CA GLU A 175 7.11 -35.83 1.58
C GLU A 175 7.28 -34.72 2.62
N LEU A 176 6.63 -34.82 3.78
CA LEU A 176 6.77 -33.90 4.91
C LEU A 176 7.96 -34.23 5.84
N ALA A 177 8.77 -35.25 5.52
CA ALA A 177 9.94 -35.61 6.31
C ALA A 177 10.86 -34.40 6.54
N GLY A 178 11.16 -34.10 7.80
CA GLY A 178 11.92 -32.96 8.26
C GLY A 178 11.08 -31.87 8.94
N CYS A 179 9.78 -31.82 8.69
CA CYS A 179 8.87 -31.01 9.47
C CYS A 179 8.65 -31.66 10.85
N SER A 180 8.32 -30.87 11.87
CA SER A 180 8.05 -31.40 13.22
C SER A 180 6.73 -32.19 13.25
N GLU A 181 6.65 -33.21 14.12
CA GLU A 181 5.44 -34.01 14.30
C GLU A 181 4.25 -33.15 14.71
N SER A 182 4.46 -32.20 15.64
CA SER A 182 3.41 -31.27 16.07
C SER A 182 2.87 -30.38 14.92
N PHE A 183 3.70 -30.05 13.96
CA PHE A 183 3.24 -29.33 12.76
C PHE A 183 2.42 -30.27 11.87
N ILE A 184 2.90 -31.50 11.60
CA ILE A 184 2.20 -32.48 10.77
C ILE A 184 0.84 -32.81 11.37
N ASP A 185 0.76 -33.00 12.68
CA ASP A 185 -0.48 -33.31 13.41
C ASP A 185 -1.50 -32.16 13.40
N SER A 186 -1.05 -30.91 13.15
CA SER A 186 -1.92 -29.76 13.03
C SER A 186 -2.53 -29.56 11.62
N LEU A 187 -2.06 -30.32 10.62
CA LEU A 187 -2.50 -30.18 9.24
C LEU A 187 -3.84 -30.90 9.00
N HIS A 188 -4.61 -30.34 8.08
CA HIS A 188 -5.79 -31.03 7.56
C HIS A 188 -5.37 -32.29 6.76
N TYR A 189 -5.89 -33.42 7.14
CA TYR A 189 -5.67 -34.68 6.43
C TYR A 189 -6.85 -34.99 5.51
N ASP A 190 -6.59 -35.10 4.22
CA ASP A 190 -7.57 -35.49 3.21
C ASP A 190 -7.56 -37.02 3.07
N GLU A 191 -8.57 -37.67 3.63
CA GLU A 191 -8.69 -39.12 3.62
C GLU A 191 -8.85 -39.69 2.19
N ALA A 192 -9.53 -38.97 1.30
CA ALA A 192 -9.75 -39.40 -0.07
C ALA A 192 -8.45 -39.46 -0.88
N ARG A 193 -7.55 -38.53 -0.61
CA ARG A 193 -6.24 -38.44 -1.26
C ARG A 193 -5.13 -39.15 -0.47
N ASN A 194 -5.39 -39.52 0.78
CA ASN A 194 -4.38 -40.06 1.73
C ASN A 194 -3.18 -39.10 1.86
N LYS A 195 -3.45 -37.79 2.00
CA LYS A 195 -2.43 -36.73 2.04
C LYS A 195 -2.82 -35.59 2.96
N TYR A 196 -1.81 -34.84 3.39
CA TYR A 196 -1.96 -33.60 4.15
C TYR A 196 -2.10 -32.41 3.21
N GLU A 197 -3.05 -31.53 3.49
CA GLU A 197 -3.26 -30.31 2.73
C GLU A 197 -2.39 -29.18 3.27
N ILE A 198 -1.62 -28.56 2.39
CA ILE A 198 -0.81 -27.37 2.68
C ILE A 198 -1.32 -26.23 1.82
N THR A 199 -2.01 -25.27 2.42
CA THR A 199 -2.41 -24.04 1.73
C THR A 199 -1.20 -23.13 1.54
N MET A 200 -1.30 -22.18 0.61
CA MET A 200 -0.22 -21.21 0.34
C MET A 200 -0.16 -20.06 1.36
N LYS A 201 -0.83 -20.19 2.49
CA LYS A 201 -0.74 -19.24 3.62
C LYS A 201 0.53 -19.49 4.43
N ALA A 202 1.18 -18.40 4.86
CA ALA A 202 2.48 -18.43 5.49
C ALA A 202 2.60 -19.43 6.66
N PRO A 203 1.62 -19.58 7.58
CA PRO A 203 1.73 -20.53 8.69
C PRO A 203 1.88 -22.00 8.27
N LEU A 204 1.33 -22.41 7.12
CA LEU A 204 1.42 -23.77 6.61
C LEU A 204 2.52 -23.93 5.56
N TYR A 205 2.67 -22.94 4.67
CA TYR A 205 3.65 -22.98 3.58
C TYR A 205 5.10 -22.85 4.06
N THR A 206 5.36 -21.89 4.96
CA THR A 206 6.73 -21.56 5.38
C THR A 206 7.44 -22.73 6.09
N PRO A 207 6.83 -23.46 7.04
CA PRO A 207 7.48 -24.60 7.67
C PRO A 207 7.88 -25.71 6.68
N VAL A 208 7.03 -25.98 5.68
CA VAL A 208 7.35 -26.98 4.63
C VAL A 208 8.56 -26.52 3.82
N MET A 209 8.61 -25.25 3.41
CA MET A 209 9.73 -24.72 2.63
C MET A 209 11.06 -24.68 3.39
N GLN A 210 11.00 -24.49 4.71
CA GLN A 210 12.18 -24.42 5.57
C GLN A 210 12.70 -25.81 5.99
N HIS A 211 11.79 -26.76 6.26
CA HIS A 211 12.14 -28.00 6.96
C HIS A 211 11.98 -29.26 6.14
N ALA A 212 11.15 -29.29 5.08
CA ALA A 212 11.05 -30.50 4.25
C ALA A 212 12.40 -30.88 3.65
N LYS A 213 12.85 -32.13 3.92
CA LYS A 213 14.15 -32.63 3.45
C LYS A 213 14.20 -32.80 1.95
N LEU A 214 13.10 -33.26 1.33
CA LEU A 214 13.05 -33.55 -0.09
C LEU A 214 12.95 -32.23 -0.91
N ALA A 215 13.89 -32.04 -1.80
CA ALA A 215 13.88 -30.89 -2.73
C ALA A 215 12.62 -30.87 -3.60
N GLU A 216 12.14 -32.05 -4.01
CA GLU A 216 10.93 -32.17 -4.83
C GLU A 216 9.67 -31.69 -4.09
N THR A 217 9.55 -31.94 -2.79
CA THR A 217 8.48 -31.41 -1.95
C THR A 217 8.49 -29.87 -1.97
N ARG A 218 9.66 -29.26 -1.74
CA ARG A 218 9.80 -27.81 -1.79
C ARG A 218 9.47 -27.25 -3.17
N LYS A 219 9.89 -27.93 -4.25
CA LYS A 219 9.59 -27.55 -5.64
C LYS A 219 8.09 -27.60 -5.91
N LYS A 220 7.36 -28.63 -5.48
CA LYS A 220 5.90 -28.71 -5.58
C LYS A 220 5.23 -27.52 -4.91
N GLY A 221 5.57 -27.26 -3.65
CA GLY A 221 5.03 -26.10 -2.92
C GLY A 221 5.34 -24.77 -3.60
N LYS A 222 6.59 -24.58 -4.07
CA LYS A 222 7.02 -23.37 -4.77
C LYS A 222 6.27 -23.15 -6.08
N ASN A 223 6.02 -24.20 -6.85
CA ASN A 223 5.29 -24.12 -8.11
C ASN A 223 3.85 -23.65 -7.87
N VAL A 224 3.14 -24.24 -6.92
CA VAL A 224 1.77 -23.81 -6.58
C VAL A 224 1.77 -22.37 -6.07
N ALA A 225 2.68 -22.03 -5.16
CA ALA A 225 2.76 -20.66 -4.62
C ALA A 225 3.03 -19.62 -5.70
N ASN A 226 3.88 -19.93 -6.69
CA ASN A 226 4.25 -18.99 -7.75
C ASN A 226 3.19 -18.87 -8.87
N SER A 227 2.36 -19.91 -9.07
CA SER A 227 1.33 -19.92 -10.11
C SER A 227 -0.06 -19.49 -9.62
N ARG A 228 -0.22 -19.25 -8.30
CA ARG A 228 -1.53 -18.86 -7.75
C ARG A 228 -2.03 -17.56 -8.38
N CYS A 229 -3.30 -17.55 -8.72
CA CYS A 229 -3.98 -16.44 -9.39
C CYS A 229 -3.31 -15.98 -10.71
N MET A 230 -2.41 -16.76 -11.31
CA MET A 230 -1.61 -16.31 -12.45
C MET A 230 -2.49 -15.87 -13.62
N ASN A 231 -3.49 -16.66 -13.99
CA ASN A 231 -4.37 -16.37 -15.12
C ASN A 231 -5.18 -15.09 -14.95
N ASP A 232 -5.61 -14.81 -13.71
CA ASP A 232 -6.44 -13.66 -13.38
C ASP A 232 -5.62 -12.40 -13.09
N ASN A 233 -4.41 -12.57 -12.53
CA ASN A 233 -3.58 -11.48 -12.08
C ASN A 233 -2.53 -11.03 -13.10
N GLU A 234 -2.14 -11.87 -14.05
CA GLU A 234 -1.20 -11.44 -15.10
C GLU A 234 -1.73 -10.26 -15.93
N PRO A 235 -2.99 -10.25 -16.42
CA PRO A 235 -3.54 -9.08 -17.10
C PRO A 235 -3.55 -7.82 -16.22
N LEU A 236 -3.90 -7.96 -14.94
CA LEU A 236 -3.87 -6.84 -13.99
C LEU A 236 -2.45 -6.30 -13.77
N LEU A 237 -1.46 -7.18 -13.65
CA LEU A 237 -0.06 -6.76 -13.51
C LEU A 237 0.40 -5.95 -14.72
N ARG A 238 0.09 -6.42 -15.93
CA ARG A 238 0.41 -5.71 -17.18
C ARG A 238 -0.25 -4.33 -17.21
N GLU A 239 -1.50 -4.24 -16.78
CA GLU A 239 -2.23 -2.98 -16.70
C GLU A 239 -1.60 -2.04 -15.66
N ILE A 240 -1.29 -2.51 -14.45
CA ILE A 240 -0.61 -1.74 -13.41
C ILE A 240 0.71 -1.15 -13.94
N LEU A 241 1.52 -1.95 -14.64
CA LEU A 241 2.79 -1.50 -15.22
C LEU A 241 2.56 -0.42 -16.27
N ARG A 242 1.57 -0.59 -17.16
CA ARG A 242 1.20 0.40 -18.17
C ARG A 242 0.71 1.71 -17.53
N LEU A 243 -0.16 1.63 -16.52
CA LEU A 243 -0.68 2.79 -15.81
C LEU A 243 0.44 3.55 -15.08
N ARG A 244 1.37 2.84 -14.43
CA ARG A 244 2.54 3.42 -13.78
C ARG A 244 3.43 4.18 -14.77
N MET A 245 3.69 3.61 -15.95
CA MET A 245 4.46 4.26 -17.00
C MET A 245 3.74 5.50 -17.52
N THR A 246 2.45 5.41 -17.83
CA THR A 246 1.64 6.53 -18.33
C THR A 246 1.59 7.66 -17.30
N LYS A 247 1.41 7.32 -16.03
CA LYS A 247 1.41 8.28 -14.92
C LYS A 247 2.75 9.01 -14.79
N ALA A 248 3.87 8.30 -14.88
CA ALA A 248 5.20 8.91 -14.85
C ALA A 248 5.41 9.89 -16.02
N LYS A 249 4.97 9.53 -17.22
CA LYS A 249 5.03 10.42 -18.40
C LYS A 249 4.16 11.68 -18.24
N VAL A 250 2.97 11.55 -17.65
CA VAL A 250 2.12 12.71 -17.33
C VAL A 250 2.84 13.67 -16.38
N LEU A 251 3.64 13.14 -15.45
CA LEU A 251 4.47 13.94 -14.53
C LEU A 251 5.80 14.43 -15.14
N GLY A 252 6.05 14.16 -16.43
CA GLY A 252 7.27 14.60 -17.13
C GLY A 252 8.51 13.74 -16.87
N PHE A 253 8.34 12.50 -16.42
CA PHE A 253 9.44 11.52 -16.26
C PHE A 253 9.48 10.56 -17.43
N GLU A 254 10.68 10.09 -17.77
CA GLU A 254 10.87 9.11 -18.85
C GLU A 254 10.32 7.74 -18.49
N SER A 255 10.44 7.35 -17.22
CA SER A 255 9.97 6.08 -16.70
C SER A 255 9.40 6.18 -15.29
N HIS A 256 8.68 5.13 -14.87
CA HIS A 256 8.22 5.02 -13.48
C HIS A 256 9.38 4.88 -12.50
N SER A 257 10.47 4.25 -12.89
CA SER A 257 11.67 4.13 -12.05
C SER A 257 12.30 5.50 -11.80
N ASP A 258 12.41 6.36 -12.81
CA ASP A 258 12.94 7.74 -12.64
C ASP A 258 12.07 8.52 -11.66
N PHE A 259 10.74 8.39 -11.80
CA PHE A 259 9.81 9.06 -10.89
C PHE A 259 10.00 8.61 -9.45
N ILE A 260 10.11 7.30 -9.19
CA ILE A 260 10.19 6.76 -7.83
C ILE A 260 11.58 6.92 -7.23
N LEU A 261 12.65 6.68 -8.00
CA LEU A 261 14.03 6.63 -7.48
C LEU A 261 14.57 8.00 -7.09
N LYS A 262 14.06 9.10 -7.65
CA LYS A 262 14.50 10.46 -7.31
C LYS A 262 14.48 10.76 -5.80
N GLN A 263 13.54 10.14 -5.06
CA GLN A 263 13.39 10.31 -3.61
C GLN A 263 14.03 9.16 -2.79
N LYS A 264 14.62 8.15 -3.43
CA LYS A 264 15.29 7.03 -2.77
C LYS A 264 16.80 7.30 -2.62
N MET A 265 17.48 6.50 -1.79
CA MET A 265 18.93 6.63 -1.58
C MET A 265 19.73 6.51 -2.87
N VAL A 266 19.34 5.62 -3.77
CA VAL A 266 20.04 5.38 -5.05
C VAL A 266 19.86 6.50 -6.06
N LYS A 267 18.83 7.36 -5.93
CA LYS A 267 18.53 8.55 -6.75
C LYS A 267 18.19 8.26 -8.22
N THR A 268 18.96 7.45 -8.92
CA THR A 268 18.84 7.21 -10.38
C THR A 268 18.72 5.74 -10.72
N GLN A 269 18.22 5.45 -11.93
CA GLN A 269 18.18 4.08 -12.46
C GLN A 269 19.58 3.49 -12.63
N ASP A 270 20.55 4.30 -13.10
CA ASP A 270 21.91 3.84 -13.32
C ASP A 270 22.59 3.42 -12.02
N ASN A 271 22.42 4.19 -10.95
CA ASN A 271 22.92 3.83 -9.62
C ASN A 271 22.26 2.53 -9.11
N ALA A 272 20.94 2.39 -9.28
CA ALA A 272 20.23 1.18 -8.87
C ALA A 272 20.71 -0.04 -9.66
N ARG A 273 20.93 0.12 -10.98
CA ARG A 273 21.45 -0.93 -11.86
C ARG A 273 22.88 -1.32 -11.49
N ALA A 274 23.75 -0.33 -11.26
CA ALA A 274 25.13 -0.57 -10.86
C ALA A 274 25.19 -1.36 -9.55
N PHE A 275 24.38 -0.96 -8.55
CA PHE A 275 24.29 -1.67 -7.29
C PHE A 275 23.84 -3.13 -7.45
N LEU A 276 22.82 -3.37 -8.28
CA LEU A 276 22.34 -4.74 -8.53
C LEU A 276 23.39 -5.59 -9.25
N LEU A 277 24.13 -5.02 -10.21
CA LEU A 277 25.19 -5.74 -10.93
C LEU A 277 26.41 -6.03 -10.06
N ASP A 278 26.65 -5.21 -9.01
CA ASP A 278 27.73 -5.45 -8.04
C ASP A 278 27.41 -6.61 -7.09
N ILE A 279 26.12 -6.92 -6.89
CA ILE A 279 25.68 -8.05 -6.05
C ILE A 279 25.72 -9.39 -6.83
N PHE A 280 25.55 -9.37 -8.14
CA PHE A 280 25.49 -10.55 -9.01
C PHE A 280 26.84 -10.87 -9.67
#